data_29a21ea5571dae543d7d11b0bcb74ce8
#
_entry.id   29a21ea5571dae543d7d11b0bcb74ce8
#
_cell.length_a   1.000
_cell.length_b   1.000
_cell.length_c   1.000
_cell.angle_alpha   90.00
_cell.angle_beta   90.00
_cell.angle_gamma   90.00
#
_symmetry.space_group_name_H-M   'P 1'
#
loop_
_entity.id
_entity.type
_entity.pdbx_description
1 polymer ?
#
loop_
_entity_poly.entity_id
_entity_poly.type
_entity_poly.pdbx_seq_one_letter_code
_entity_poly.pdbx_strand_id
1 'polypeptide(L)'
;MSKKNLIIIISSVAAGLILLGALGIWLVNIFKSGNKQSAGSGGNAVISVGSVSAGTGKNIRVPVSFTGNPGAMGFFIEFEYDANSLEYLSTDKGELLTDCEVAEAGSGKLKLVSVEDGDVKKEGTLAYLNFKIKDGAAGKSEIKAICGENSVCNYDEKAISVKTENGTITVK
;
A
#
# COMPACT_ATOMS: atom_id res chain seq x y z
N MET A 1 6.87 -39.65 8.43
CA MET A 1 5.69 -38.74 8.56
C MET A 1 4.43 -39.52 8.24
N SER A 2 3.43 -39.49 9.14
CA SER A 2 2.17 -40.21 8.94
C SER A 2 1.32 -39.52 7.86
N LYS A 3 0.62 -40.30 7.01
CA LYS A 3 -0.29 -39.77 5.99
C LYS A 3 -1.34 -38.78 6.53
N LYS A 4 -1.71 -38.93 7.82
CA LYS A 4 -2.63 -37.99 8.51
C LYS A 4 -1.99 -36.60 8.70
N ASN A 5 -0.71 -36.52 9.00
CA ASN A 5 -0.03 -35.22 9.18
C ASN A 5 0.17 -34.50 7.84
N LEU A 6 0.34 -35.25 6.74
CA LEU A 6 0.44 -34.67 5.41
C LEU A 6 -0.89 -34.05 4.95
N ILE A 7 -2.00 -34.71 5.24
CA ILE A 7 -3.34 -34.20 4.89
C ILE A 7 -3.66 -32.93 5.65
N ILE A 8 -3.30 -32.83 6.93
CA ILE A 8 -3.54 -31.62 7.75
C ILE A 8 -2.70 -30.45 7.24
N ILE A 9 -1.44 -30.69 6.83
CA ILE A 9 -0.57 -29.62 6.28
C ILE A 9 -1.11 -29.14 4.92
N ILE A 10 -1.56 -30.05 4.05
CA ILE A 10 -2.12 -29.68 2.74
C ILE A 10 -3.46 -28.92 2.92
N SER A 11 -4.29 -29.32 3.88
CA SER A 11 -5.56 -28.62 4.13
C SER A 11 -5.34 -27.22 4.72
N SER A 12 -4.35 -27.00 5.58
CA SER A 12 -4.06 -25.71 6.16
C SER A 12 -3.47 -24.71 5.13
N VAL A 13 -2.61 -25.19 4.22
CA VAL A 13 -2.07 -24.37 3.13
C VAL A 13 -3.15 -24.03 2.10
N ALA A 14 -4.02 -25.01 1.77
CA ALA A 14 -5.14 -24.75 0.85
C ALA A 14 -6.18 -23.78 1.44
N ALA A 15 -6.46 -23.88 2.75
CA ALA A 15 -7.37 -22.96 3.44
C ALA A 15 -6.79 -21.53 3.48
N GLY A 16 -5.49 -21.38 3.71
CA GLY A 16 -4.81 -20.08 3.69
C GLY A 16 -4.85 -19.41 2.31
N LEU A 17 -4.58 -20.18 1.25
CA LEU A 17 -4.66 -19.69 -0.13
C LEU A 17 -6.09 -19.33 -0.57
N ILE A 18 -7.09 -20.09 -0.11
CA ILE A 18 -8.51 -19.79 -0.40
C ILE A 18 -8.95 -18.53 0.34
N LEU A 19 -8.52 -18.30 1.58
CA LEU A 19 -8.84 -17.09 2.35
C LEU A 19 -8.20 -15.85 1.72
N LEU A 20 -6.93 -15.93 1.30
CA LEU A 20 -6.25 -14.83 0.59
C LEU A 20 -6.88 -14.56 -0.78
N GLY A 21 -7.26 -15.61 -1.53
CA GLY A 21 -7.98 -15.49 -2.79
C GLY A 21 -9.39 -14.90 -2.62
N ALA A 22 -10.12 -15.31 -1.60
CA ALA A 22 -11.46 -14.82 -1.32
C ALA A 22 -11.44 -13.35 -0.85
N LEU A 23 -10.49 -12.97 0.02
CA LEU A 23 -10.30 -11.57 0.45
C LEU A 23 -9.89 -10.69 -0.74
N GLY A 24 -8.96 -11.16 -1.57
CA GLY A 24 -8.52 -10.44 -2.77
C GLY A 24 -9.65 -10.27 -3.79
N ILE A 25 -10.47 -11.31 -4.02
CA ILE A 25 -11.62 -11.25 -4.93
C ILE A 25 -12.73 -10.35 -4.34
N TRP A 26 -12.93 -10.39 -3.02
CA TRP A 26 -13.92 -9.57 -2.34
C TRP A 26 -13.54 -8.08 -2.41
N LEU A 27 -12.29 -7.73 -2.09
CA LEU A 27 -11.76 -6.37 -2.22
C LEU A 27 -11.85 -5.88 -3.68
N VAL A 28 -11.46 -6.70 -4.67
CA VAL A 28 -11.57 -6.33 -6.08
C VAL A 28 -13.02 -6.12 -6.51
N ASN A 29 -13.98 -6.86 -5.96
CA ASN A 29 -15.41 -6.67 -6.27
C ASN A 29 -15.99 -5.41 -5.62
N ILE A 30 -15.58 -5.05 -4.40
CA ILE A 30 -15.95 -3.77 -3.77
C ILE A 30 -15.45 -2.61 -4.66
N PHE A 31 -14.21 -2.67 -5.12
CA PHE A 31 -13.62 -1.64 -5.96
C PHE A 31 -14.08 -1.65 -7.43
N LYS A 32 -14.69 -2.74 -7.92
CA LYS A 32 -15.27 -2.82 -9.28
C LYS A 32 -16.75 -2.50 -9.36
N SER A 33 -17.46 -2.55 -8.25
CA SER A 33 -18.90 -2.26 -8.25
C SER A 33 -19.11 -0.75 -8.37
N GLY A 34 -19.22 -0.28 -9.59
CA GLY A 34 -19.51 1.10 -9.93
C GLY A 34 -20.92 1.54 -9.51
N ASN A 35 -21.19 1.56 -8.23
CA ASN A 35 -22.35 2.22 -7.69
C ASN A 35 -21.99 3.69 -7.46
N LYS A 36 -22.70 4.58 -8.12
CA LYS A 36 -22.70 6.03 -7.86
C LYS A 36 -23.18 6.28 -6.43
N GLN A 37 -22.32 6.09 -5.46
CA GLN A 37 -22.57 6.46 -4.09
C GLN A 37 -21.88 7.79 -3.82
N SER A 38 -22.66 8.73 -3.39
CA SER A 38 -22.30 10.07 -2.98
C SER A 38 -20.96 10.08 -2.25
N ALA A 39 -19.98 10.80 -2.80
CA ALA A 39 -18.72 11.07 -2.14
C ALA A 39 -18.98 11.59 -0.73
N GLY A 40 -18.61 10.82 0.26
CA GLY A 40 -18.61 11.28 1.65
C GLY A 40 -17.72 12.51 1.73
N SER A 41 -18.15 13.50 2.48
CA SER A 41 -17.50 14.78 2.70
C SER A 41 -16.11 14.61 3.35
N GLY A 42 -15.11 14.30 2.55
CA GLY A 42 -13.72 14.18 2.95
C GLY A 42 -12.83 15.09 2.10
N GLY A 43 -13.02 16.39 2.20
CA GLY A 43 -12.42 17.35 1.26
C GLY A 43 -10.90 17.56 1.38
N ASN A 44 -10.21 16.98 2.37
CA ASN A 44 -8.79 17.25 2.63
C ASN A 44 -7.94 16.01 2.92
N ALA A 45 -8.43 14.81 2.67
CA ALA A 45 -7.64 13.59 2.88
C ALA A 45 -6.52 13.51 1.83
N VAL A 46 -5.28 13.35 2.28
CA VAL A 46 -4.08 13.30 1.43
C VAL A 46 -3.21 12.12 1.82
N ILE A 47 -2.82 11.32 0.83
CA ILE A 47 -1.75 10.34 0.95
C ILE A 47 -0.51 10.93 0.28
N SER A 48 0.55 11.13 1.05
CA SER A 48 1.81 11.70 0.57
C SER A 48 2.96 10.73 0.70
N VAL A 49 3.80 10.65 -0.34
CA VAL A 49 5.06 9.93 -0.33
C VAL A 49 6.18 10.90 0.03
N GLY A 50 7.00 10.55 1.01
CA GLY A 50 8.10 11.39 1.45
C GLY A 50 9.21 11.51 0.40
N SER A 51 9.96 12.61 0.44
CA SER A 51 11.14 12.82 -0.41
C SER A 51 12.42 12.56 0.39
N VAL A 52 13.38 11.88 -0.25
CA VAL A 52 14.65 11.46 0.37
C VAL A 52 15.82 11.78 -0.54
N SER A 53 16.98 12.06 0.05
CA SER A 53 18.22 12.32 -0.69
C SER A 53 19.35 11.44 -0.14
N ALA A 54 20.00 10.65 -1.01
CA ALA A 54 21.12 9.77 -0.62
C ALA A 54 22.03 9.47 -1.82
N GLY A 55 23.20 8.89 -1.56
CA GLY A 55 24.14 8.44 -2.61
C GLY A 55 23.74 7.09 -3.20
N THR A 56 24.38 6.71 -4.31
CA THR A 56 24.25 5.38 -4.95
C THR A 56 24.65 4.25 -3.99
N GLY A 57 24.10 3.08 -4.18
CA GLY A 57 24.32 1.88 -3.35
C GLY A 57 23.74 1.98 -1.93
N LYS A 58 23.12 3.08 -1.53
CA LYS A 58 22.53 3.26 -0.19
C LYS A 58 21.09 2.76 -0.13
N ASN A 59 20.75 2.18 1.02
CA ASN A 59 19.38 1.90 1.38
C ASN A 59 18.72 3.18 1.89
N ILE A 60 17.49 3.41 1.46
CA ILE A 60 16.64 4.53 1.85
C ILE A 60 15.30 4.01 2.38
N ARG A 61 14.71 4.78 3.28
CA ARG A 61 13.42 4.51 3.88
C ARG A 61 12.49 5.69 3.58
N VAL A 62 11.44 5.43 2.81
CA VAL A 62 10.53 6.45 2.28
C VAL A 62 9.19 6.33 3.00
N PRO A 63 8.78 7.34 3.81
CA PRO A 63 7.51 7.29 4.50
C PRO A 63 6.35 7.53 3.53
N VAL A 64 5.25 6.83 3.74
CA VAL A 64 3.94 7.08 3.14
C VAL A 64 3.02 7.54 4.25
N SER A 65 2.56 8.77 4.21
CA SER A 65 1.75 9.39 5.27
C SER A 65 0.32 9.65 4.82
N PHE A 66 -0.60 9.64 5.77
CA PHE A 66 -2.00 9.98 5.55
C PHE A 66 -2.42 11.10 6.48
N THR A 67 -2.93 12.20 5.91
CA THR A 67 -3.39 13.39 6.62
C THR A 67 -4.82 13.74 6.21
N GLY A 68 -5.51 14.55 7.02
CA GLY A 68 -6.92 14.89 6.79
C GLY A 68 -7.84 13.67 6.83
N ASN A 69 -7.48 12.65 7.61
CA ASN A 69 -8.17 11.37 7.69
C ASN A 69 -9.55 11.49 8.36
N PRO A 70 -10.66 11.30 7.64
CA PRO A 70 -12.01 11.39 8.20
C PRO A 70 -12.46 10.14 8.98
N GLY A 71 -11.66 9.11 8.98
CA GLY A 71 -11.94 7.77 9.49
C GLY A 71 -11.88 6.74 8.36
N ALA A 72 -10.71 6.16 8.13
CA ALA A 72 -10.50 5.13 7.13
C ALA A 72 -10.30 3.77 7.78
N MET A 73 -10.83 2.72 7.16
CA MET A 73 -10.65 1.33 7.57
C MET A 73 -9.89 0.53 6.52
N GLY A 74 -10.19 0.72 5.23
CA GLY A 74 -9.60 -0.03 4.14
C GLY A 74 -8.71 0.84 3.26
N PHE A 75 -7.56 0.30 2.87
CA PHE A 75 -6.58 0.96 2.01
C PHE A 75 -6.15 0.03 0.88
N PHE A 76 -6.20 0.52 -0.35
CA PHE A 76 -5.65 -0.09 -1.53
C PHE A 76 -4.89 0.97 -2.32
N ILE A 77 -3.56 1.00 -2.16
CA ILE A 77 -2.70 2.03 -2.73
C ILE A 77 -1.73 1.38 -3.70
N GLU A 78 -1.67 1.87 -4.91
CA GLU A 78 -0.62 1.47 -5.86
C GLU A 78 0.52 2.48 -5.83
N PHE A 79 1.75 2.00 -6.01
CA PHE A 79 2.93 2.86 -6.17
C PHE A 79 3.62 2.50 -7.48
N GLU A 80 4.10 3.54 -8.17
CA GLU A 80 5.01 3.40 -9.32
C GLU A 80 6.33 4.08 -9.01
N TYR A 81 7.43 3.41 -9.37
CA TYR A 81 8.78 3.92 -9.19
C TYR A 81 9.69 3.52 -10.37
N ASP A 82 10.78 4.23 -10.57
CA ASP A 82 11.76 3.87 -11.60
C ASP A 82 12.63 2.69 -11.15
N ALA A 83 12.32 1.51 -11.65
CA ALA A 83 13.06 0.28 -11.36
C ALA A 83 14.48 0.25 -11.97
N ASN A 84 14.86 1.20 -12.85
CA ASN A 84 16.24 1.32 -13.31
C ASN A 84 17.10 1.99 -12.25
N SER A 85 16.54 2.93 -11.49
CA SER A 85 17.22 3.70 -10.45
C SER A 85 17.07 3.11 -9.05
N LEU A 86 15.95 2.44 -8.76
CA LEU A 86 15.59 1.94 -7.44
C LEU A 86 15.33 0.43 -7.48
N GLU A 87 15.76 -0.26 -6.43
CA GLU A 87 15.43 -1.65 -6.13
C GLU A 87 14.56 -1.68 -4.88
N TYR A 88 13.34 -2.21 -4.97
CA TYR A 88 12.50 -2.41 -3.80
C TYR A 88 13.07 -3.53 -2.94
N LEU A 89 13.13 -3.32 -1.63
CA LEU A 89 13.66 -4.29 -0.67
C LEU A 89 12.57 -4.87 0.23
N SER A 90 11.77 -4.01 0.84
CA SER A 90 10.72 -4.39 1.79
C SER A 90 9.82 -3.22 2.12
N THR A 91 8.75 -3.50 2.85
CA THR A 91 7.92 -2.47 3.50
C THR A 91 7.84 -2.74 4.99
N ASP A 92 7.99 -1.68 5.79
CA ASP A 92 7.63 -1.70 7.21
C ASP A 92 6.29 -0.99 7.38
N LYS A 93 5.42 -1.53 8.22
CA LYS A 93 4.17 -0.84 8.57
C LYS A 93 4.46 0.44 9.36
N GLY A 94 3.63 1.45 9.17
CA GLY A 94 3.62 2.65 9.98
C GLY A 94 2.75 2.50 11.24
N GLU A 95 2.64 3.58 11.99
CA GLU A 95 1.87 3.61 13.24
C GLU A 95 0.35 3.65 13.04
N LEU A 96 -0.12 3.96 11.84
CA LEU A 96 -1.56 4.03 11.55
C LEU A 96 -2.20 2.67 11.33
N LEU A 97 -1.46 1.70 10.81
CA LEU A 97 -1.99 0.41 10.42
C LEU A 97 -1.65 -0.67 11.44
N THR A 98 -2.62 -1.54 11.73
CA THR A 98 -2.39 -2.74 12.54
C THR A 98 -1.54 -3.74 11.77
N ASP A 99 -1.81 -3.89 10.47
CA ASP A 99 -1.04 -4.71 9.55
C ASP A 99 -1.14 -4.13 8.14
N CYS A 100 -0.17 -4.44 7.27
CA CYS A 100 -0.25 -4.12 5.86
C CYS A 100 0.51 -5.15 5.02
N GLU A 101 -0.08 -5.54 3.91
CA GLU A 101 0.61 -6.32 2.89
C GLU A 101 1.06 -5.41 1.75
N VAL A 102 2.31 -5.59 1.32
CA VAL A 102 2.82 -4.95 0.11
C VAL A 102 3.39 -6.01 -0.82
N ALA A 103 2.86 -6.07 -2.02
CA ALA A 103 3.29 -6.98 -3.06
C ALA A 103 3.86 -6.24 -4.26
N GLU A 104 4.89 -6.80 -4.88
CA GLU A 104 5.35 -6.36 -6.19
C GLU A 104 4.34 -6.76 -7.26
N ALA A 105 3.90 -5.80 -8.08
CA ALA A 105 2.89 -6.00 -9.12
C ALA A 105 3.50 -5.83 -10.53
N GLY A 106 4.77 -6.17 -10.67
CA GLY A 106 5.59 -6.01 -11.87
C GLY A 106 6.74 -5.04 -11.63
N SER A 107 7.61 -4.88 -12.62
CA SER A 107 8.77 -4.00 -12.51
C SER A 107 8.36 -2.55 -12.24
N GLY A 108 8.83 -1.99 -11.13
CA GLY A 108 8.54 -0.62 -10.75
C GLY A 108 7.12 -0.37 -10.22
N LYS A 109 6.41 -1.43 -9.80
CA LYS A 109 5.04 -1.31 -9.27
C LYS A 109 4.88 -2.07 -7.96
N LEU A 110 4.28 -1.41 -6.97
CA LEU A 110 3.91 -2.02 -5.69
C LEU A 110 2.41 -1.81 -5.45
N LYS A 111 1.82 -2.72 -4.67
CA LYS A 111 0.44 -2.62 -4.18
C LYS A 111 0.45 -2.80 -2.68
N LEU A 112 -0.06 -1.81 -1.96
CA LEU A 112 -0.31 -1.88 -0.53
C LEU A 112 -1.78 -2.15 -0.29
N VAL A 113 -2.05 -3.14 0.56
CA VAL A 113 -3.39 -3.47 1.03
C VAL A 113 -3.37 -3.51 2.56
N SER A 114 -4.35 -2.88 3.17
CA SER A 114 -4.59 -2.96 4.62
C SER A 114 -6.08 -2.86 4.89
N VAL A 115 -6.53 -3.61 5.90
CA VAL A 115 -7.90 -3.54 6.43
C VAL A 115 -7.80 -3.53 7.95
N GLU A 116 -8.33 -2.49 8.58
CA GLU A 116 -8.35 -2.31 10.02
C GLU A 116 -9.68 -2.83 10.60
N ASP A 117 -9.70 -3.10 11.92
CA ASP A 117 -10.91 -3.60 12.60
C ASP A 117 -12.03 -2.54 12.73
N GLY A 118 -11.76 -1.31 12.34
CA GLY A 118 -12.69 -0.19 12.36
C GLY A 118 -12.05 1.11 11.86
N ASP A 119 -12.79 2.21 11.90
CA ASP A 119 -12.31 3.49 11.42
C ASP A 119 -11.11 4.02 12.21
N VAL A 120 -9.97 4.12 11.56
CA VAL A 120 -8.79 4.81 12.08
C VAL A 120 -8.98 6.31 11.84
N LYS A 121 -9.09 7.09 12.91
CA LYS A 121 -9.29 8.56 12.84
C LYS A 121 -8.02 9.36 13.10
N LYS A 122 -6.88 8.68 13.21
CA LYS A 122 -5.57 9.32 13.41
C LYS A 122 -4.94 9.67 12.08
N GLU A 123 -4.08 10.66 12.10
CA GLU A 123 -3.15 10.99 11.01
C GLU A 123 -1.77 10.44 11.35
N GLY A 124 -0.94 10.19 10.34
CA GLY A 124 0.41 9.69 10.55
C GLY A 124 0.91 8.83 9.38
N THR A 125 1.87 7.96 9.67
CA THR A 125 2.50 7.12 8.66
C THR A 125 1.73 5.81 8.48
N LEU A 126 1.35 5.52 7.23
CA LEU A 126 0.77 4.24 6.83
C LEU A 126 1.85 3.15 6.73
N ALA A 127 2.93 3.46 6.02
CA ALA A 127 4.01 2.52 5.75
C ALA A 127 5.32 3.24 5.46
N TYR A 128 6.40 2.48 5.51
CA TYR A 128 7.72 2.90 5.03
C TYR A 128 8.15 1.96 3.92
N LEU A 129 8.34 2.49 2.72
CA LEU A 129 8.86 1.76 1.59
C LEU A 129 10.40 1.80 1.63
N ASN A 130 11.04 0.64 1.69
CA ASN A 130 12.49 0.51 1.74
C ASN A 130 13.02 0.20 0.35
N PHE A 131 13.93 1.01 -0.15
CA PHE A 131 14.59 0.85 -1.44
C PHE A 131 16.11 0.91 -1.29
N LYS A 132 16.80 0.30 -2.26
CA LYS A 132 18.21 0.55 -2.51
C LYS A 132 18.35 1.41 -3.75
N ILE A 133 19.13 2.48 -3.67
CA ILE A 133 19.52 3.26 -4.85
C ILE A 133 20.55 2.44 -5.61
N LYS A 134 20.25 2.09 -6.87
CA LYS A 134 21.14 1.27 -7.69
C LYS A 134 22.43 1.99 -8.05
N ASP A 135 23.49 1.22 -8.25
CA ASP A 135 24.75 1.74 -8.78
C ASP A 135 24.51 2.28 -10.19
N GLY A 136 25.02 3.48 -10.46
CA GLY A 136 24.79 4.16 -11.74
C GLY A 136 23.51 5.01 -11.81
N ALA A 137 22.63 4.95 -10.80
CA ALA A 137 21.52 5.89 -10.70
C ALA A 137 22.02 7.32 -10.49
N ALA A 138 21.38 8.30 -11.13
CA ALA A 138 21.75 9.70 -11.03
C ALA A 138 20.52 10.61 -11.15
N GLY A 139 20.64 11.83 -10.61
CA GLY A 139 19.60 12.84 -10.72
C GLY A 139 18.43 12.64 -9.79
N LYS A 140 17.21 12.69 -10.32
CA LYS A 140 15.97 12.56 -9.53
C LYS A 140 15.11 11.42 -10.05
N SER A 141 14.56 10.64 -9.14
CA SER A 141 13.58 9.60 -9.40
C SER A 141 12.32 9.90 -8.61
N GLU A 142 11.16 9.62 -9.16
CA GLU A 142 9.86 9.86 -8.51
C GLU A 142 9.28 8.53 -8.02
N ILE A 143 8.62 8.57 -6.87
CA ILE A 143 7.73 7.51 -6.41
C ILE A 143 6.32 8.10 -6.39
N LYS A 144 5.44 7.55 -7.25
CA LYS A 144 4.05 8.00 -7.37
C LYS A 144 3.15 7.15 -6.52
N ALA A 145 2.25 7.79 -5.76
CA ALA A 145 1.12 7.11 -5.15
C ALA A 145 -0.11 7.27 -6.05
N ILE A 146 -0.82 6.18 -6.27
CA ILE A 146 -2.01 6.12 -7.13
C ILE A 146 -3.16 5.54 -6.32
N CYS A 147 -4.20 6.35 -6.14
CA CYS A 147 -5.45 5.96 -5.50
C CYS A 147 -6.60 6.12 -6.51
N GLY A 148 -7.32 5.05 -6.77
CA GLY A 148 -8.57 5.10 -7.52
C GLY A 148 -9.73 5.62 -6.66
N GLU A 149 -10.90 5.73 -7.24
CA GLU A 149 -12.10 6.28 -6.58
C GLU A 149 -12.47 5.56 -5.27
N ASN A 150 -12.21 4.25 -5.18
CA ASN A 150 -12.53 3.41 -4.02
C ASN A 150 -11.28 2.84 -3.32
N SER A 151 -10.12 3.48 -3.51
CA SER A 151 -8.87 3.00 -2.91
C SER A 151 -8.83 3.12 -1.38
N VAL A 152 -9.62 4.00 -0.82
CA VAL A 152 -9.75 4.18 0.62
C VAL A 152 -11.23 4.18 0.99
N CYS A 153 -11.62 3.43 2.01
CA CYS A 153 -13.00 3.37 2.49
C CYS A 153 -13.07 3.38 4.02
N ASN A 154 -14.22 3.74 4.55
CA ASN A 154 -14.54 3.65 5.97
C ASN A 154 -15.19 2.30 6.33
N TYR A 155 -15.57 2.12 7.60
CA TYR A 155 -16.23 0.91 8.11
C TYR A 155 -17.59 0.63 7.43
N ASP A 156 -18.33 1.67 7.03
CA ASP A 156 -19.59 1.55 6.28
C ASP A 156 -19.37 1.26 4.78
N GLU A 157 -18.15 0.90 4.36
CA GLU A 157 -17.77 0.65 2.96
C GLU A 157 -17.95 1.89 2.04
N LYS A 158 -18.04 3.09 2.63
CA LYS A 158 -18.14 4.33 1.85
C LYS A 158 -16.75 4.80 1.42
N ALA A 159 -16.61 5.09 0.14
CA ALA A 159 -15.38 5.63 -0.41
C ALA A 159 -14.99 6.97 0.23
N ILE A 160 -13.71 7.11 0.53
CA ILE A 160 -13.08 8.36 0.96
C ILE A 160 -12.29 8.91 -0.23
N SER A 161 -12.66 10.11 -0.66
CA SER A 161 -11.89 10.80 -1.70
C SER A 161 -10.54 11.26 -1.16
N VAL A 162 -9.46 10.81 -1.79
CA VAL A 162 -8.09 11.06 -1.36
C VAL A 162 -7.32 11.72 -2.49
N LYS A 163 -6.54 12.76 -2.17
CA LYS A 163 -5.49 13.31 -3.06
C LYS A 163 -4.19 12.56 -2.81
N THR A 164 -3.36 12.45 -3.83
CA THR A 164 -2.02 11.86 -3.70
C THR A 164 -0.93 12.89 -3.97
N GLU A 165 0.14 12.82 -3.21
CA GLU A 165 1.36 13.61 -3.41
C GLU A 165 2.54 12.66 -3.56
N ASN A 166 3.30 12.86 -4.66
CA ASN A 166 4.42 12.01 -5.01
C ASN A 166 5.68 12.38 -4.24
N GLY A 167 6.53 11.38 -3.97
CA GLY A 167 7.85 11.57 -3.38
C GLY A 167 8.95 11.69 -4.42
N THR A 168 10.01 12.40 -4.09
CA THR A 168 11.20 12.54 -4.94
C THR A 168 12.42 11.95 -4.24
N ILE A 169 13.12 11.03 -4.92
CA ILE A 169 14.43 10.52 -4.50
C ILE A 169 15.49 11.29 -5.27
N THR A 170 16.34 12.01 -4.54
CA THR A 170 17.46 12.75 -5.14
C THR A 170 18.77 11.99 -4.89
N VAL A 171 19.42 11.55 -5.97
CA VAL A 171 20.73 10.88 -5.92
C VAL A 171 21.84 11.94 -5.88
N LYS A 172 22.73 11.84 -4.87
CA LYS A 172 23.87 12.75 -4.63
C LYS A 172 25.17 12.14 -5.09
#